data_d875aeeff0ec28ed0af756dd531bfca0
#
_entry.id   d875aeeff0ec28ed0af756dd531bfca0
#
_cell.length_a   1.000
_cell.length_b   1.000
_cell.length_c   1.000
_cell.angle_alpha   90.00
_cell.angle_beta   90.00
_cell.angle_gamma   90.00
#
_symmetry.space_group_name_H-M   'P 1'
#
loop_
_entity.id
_entity.type
_entity.pdbx_description
1 polymer ?
#
loop_
_entity_poly.entity_id
_entity_poly.type
_entity_poly.pdbx_seq_one_letter_code
_entity_poly.pdbx_strand_id
1 'polypeptide(L)'
;KVDNPKGKWNKLHPGTRNLKGFALPMILCNLALEIEHLLDEDFLVKTMDVCIHEVMEAFLRPELGGIIVENLNGDNSLVDCFEGRQVTPGHAIEAMWFIMDLGKRLNRPELIAKAKDTALKMLEYGWDKEFGGIYYFMDRKGCPPQQLEWDQKLWWVHIETLISMLKGYQFTGDERCLEWFEKVHDYTWTHFKDAEHPE
;
A
#
# COMPACT_ATOMS: atom_id res chain seq x y z
N LYS A 1 9.70 -14.79 10.70
CA LYS A 1 8.48 -15.58 10.93
C LYS A 1 8.26 -15.58 12.44
N VAL A 2 7.29 -14.84 12.92
CA VAL A 2 6.94 -14.88 14.34
C VAL A 2 6.37 -16.27 14.61
N ASP A 3 7.00 -16.99 15.51
CA ASP A 3 6.52 -18.31 15.90
C ASP A 3 5.22 -18.13 16.70
N ASN A 4 4.13 -18.67 16.18
CA ASN A 4 2.80 -18.57 16.82
C ASN A 4 2.30 -19.96 17.23
N PRO A 5 2.97 -20.62 18.20
CA PRO A 5 2.72 -22.02 18.53
C PRO A 5 1.32 -22.28 19.07
N LYS A 6 0.64 -21.25 19.59
CA LYS A 6 -0.71 -21.35 20.14
C LYS A 6 -1.81 -20.96 19.15
N GLY A 7 -1.47 -20.56 17.91
CA GLY A 7 -2.44 -20.07 16.93
C GLY A 7 -3.22 -18.82 17.37
N LYS A 8 -2.82 -18.19 18.49
CA LYS A 8 -3.57 -17.11 19.13
C LYS A 8 -3.79 -15.88 18.26
N TRP A 9 -2.83 -15.62 17.34
CA TRP A 9 -2.84 -14.47 16.44
C TRP A 9 -3.36 -14.82 15.06
N ASN A 10 -3.71 -16.08 14.83
CA ASN A 10 -4.22 -16.52 13.54
C ASN A 10 -5.66 -16.07 13.39
N LYS A 11 -5.92 -15.19 12.45
CA LYS A 11 -7.29 -14.78 12.08
C LYS A 11 -7.96 -15.80 11.14
N LEU A 12 -7.20 -16.79 10.66
CA LEU A 12 -7.70 -17.84 9.77
C LEU A 12 -8.17 -19.06 10.59
N HIS A 13 -9.34 -19.57 10.24
CA HIS A 13 -9.82 -20.83 10.82
C HIS A 13 -8.94 -22.00 10.33
N PRO A 14 -8.52 -22.93 11.20
CA PRO A 14 -7.78 -24.12 10.79
C PRO A 14 -8.49 -24.88 9.65
N GLY A 15 -7.74 -25.28 8.62
CA GLY A 15 -8.28 -25.99 7.46
C GLY A 15 -8.89 -25.13 6.36
N THR A 16 -8.93 -23.81 6.53
CA THR A 16 -9.28 -22.87 5.47
C THR A 16 -8.07 -22.48 4.64
N ARG A 17 -8.28 -21.68 3.58
CA ARG A 17 -7.20 -21.22 2.69
C ARG A 17 -6.12 -20.47 3.48
N ASN A 18 -4.87 -20.88 3.30
CA ASN A 18 -3.71 -20.23 3.89
C ASN A 18 -3.22 -19.13 2.94
N LEU A 19 -3.80 -17.95 3.06
CA LEU A 19 -3.42 -16.79 2.26
C LEU A 19 -2.29 -16.02 2.93
N LYS A 20 -1.41 -15.49 2.12
CA LYS A 20 -0.35 -14.56 2.47
C LYS A 20 -0.88 -13.15 2.28
N GLY A 21 -0.95 -12.35 3.34
CA GLY A 21 -1.49 -10.98 3.31
C GLY A 21 -0.40 -9.93 3.11
N PHE A 22 -0.75 -8.84 2.44
CA PHE A 22 0.11 -7.70 2.11
C PHE A 22 0.44 -6.83 3.33
N ALA A 23 -0.51 -6.66 4.26
CA ALA A 23 -0.39 -5.71 5.36
C ALA A 23 0.88 -5.90 6.22
N LEU A 24 1.30 -7.15 6.46
CA LEU A 24 2.48 -7.38 7.31
C LEU A 24 3.80 -6.91 6.67
N PRO A 25 4.18 -7.32 5.45
CA PRO A 25 5.39 -6.81 4.81
C PRO A 25 5.33 -5.29 4.58
N MET A 26 4.17 -4.73 4.27
CA MET A 26 3.95 -3.29 4.17
C MET A 26 4.34 -2.57 5.46
N ILE A 27 3.74 -2.91 6.58
CA ILE A 27 4.01 -2.26 7.87
C ILE A 27 5.46 -2.46 8.32
N LEU A 28 6.05 -3.61 8.05
CA LEU A 28 7.45 -3.87 8.40
C LEU A 28 8.43 -2.97 7.64
N CYS A 29 8.07 -2.48 6.45
CA CYS A 29 8.88 -1.49 5.73
C CYS A 29 9.05 -0.21 6.55
N ASN A 30 7.97 0.35 7.07
CA ASN A 30 8.03 1.56 7.89
C ASN A 30 8.61 1.28 9.27
N LEU A 31 8.17 0.21 9.93
CA LEU A 31 8.66 -0.14 11.26
C LEU A 31 10.19 -0.29 11.28
N ALA A 32 10.80 -0.87 10.24
CA ALA A 32 12.25 -1.02 10.15
C ALA A 32 12.97 0.33 10.20
N LEU A 33 12.41 1.37 9.59
CA LEU A 33 12.95 2.73 9.64
C LEU A 33 12.75 3.38 11.01
N GLU A 34 11.54 3.26 11.58
CA GLU A 34 11.20 3.89 12.86
C GLU A 34 12.06 3.38 14.03
N ILE A 35 12.41 2.11 14.00
CA ILE A 35 13.21 1.47 15.07
C ILE A 35 14.67 1.21 14.67
N GLU A 36 15.16 1.78 13.56
CA GLU A 36 16.51 1.50 13.05
C GLU A 36 17.60 1.73 14.11
N HIS A 37 17.43 2.74 14.96
CA HIS A 37 18.35 3.07 16.04
C HIS A 37 18.46 2.00 17.15
N LEU A 38 17.57 1.02 17.16
CA LEU A 38 17.54 -0.10 18.11
C LEU A 38 18.07 -1.41 17.52
N LEU A 39 18.37 -1.44 16.22
CA LEU A 39 18.71 -2.65 15.49
C LEU A 39 20.18 -2.66 15.06
N ASP A 40 20.73 -3.87 14.95
CA ASP A 40 22.01 -4.09 14.28
C ASP A 40 21.89 -3.79 12.78
N GLU A 41 22.89 -3.12 12.19
CA GLU A 41 22.82 -2.65 10.80
C GLU A 41 22.66 -3.80 9.80
N ASP A 42 23.38 -4.91 9.98
CA ASP A 42 23.29 -6.05 9.04
C ASP A 42 21.90 -6.71 9.12
N PHE A 43 21.35 -6.82 10.33
CA PHE A 43 20.00 -7.32 10.53
C PHE A 43 18.95 -6.37 9.93
N LEU A 44 19.15 -5.07 10.12
CA LEU A 44 18.26 -4.03 9.61
C LEU A 44 18.20 -4.05 8.07
N VAL A 45 19.36 -3.98 7.41
CA VAL A 45 19.45 -3.99 5.93
C VAL A 45 18.85 -5.27 5.36
N LYS A 46 19.14 -6.43 5.95
CA LYS A 46 18.54 -7.69 5.53
C LYS A 46 17.02 -7.70 5.69
N THR A 47 16.50 -7.12 6.76
CA THR A 47 15.05 -7.01 7.00
C THR A 47 14.41 -6.10 5.97
N MET A 48 15.02 -4.94 5.69
CA MET A 48 14.57 -4.02 4.64
C MET A 48 14.53 -4.70 3.27
N ASP A 49 15.59 -5.44 2.89
CA ASP A 49 15.65 -6.17 1.61
C ASP A 49 14.53 -7.23 1.50
N VAL A 50 14.26 -7.97 2.56
CA VAL A 50 13.18 -8.94 2.59
C VAL A 50 11.82 -8.25 2.41
N CYS A 51 11.59 -7.15 3.11
CA CYS A 51 10.32 -6.41 3.00
C CYS A 51 10.15 -5.79 1.60
N ILE A 52 11.21 -5.19 1.05
CA ILE A 52 11.21 -4.65 -0.32
C ILE A 52 10.90 -5.75 -1.33
N HIS A 53 11.56 -6.90 -1.23
CA HIS A 53 11.29 -8.04 -2.12
C HIS A 53 9.82 -8.50 -2.02
N GLU A 54 9.29 -8.63 -0.81
CA GLU A 54 7.90 -9.02 -0.63
C GLU A 54 6.94 -8.01 -1.28
N VAL A 55 7.09 -6.73 -1.00
CA VAL A 55 6.21 -5.69 -1.52
C VAL A 55 6.35 -5.53 -3.04
N MET A 56 7.59 -5.42 -3.55
CA MET A 56 7.87 -4.99 -4.93
C MET A 56 8.01 -6.13 -5.94
N GLU A 57 8.14 -7.39 -5.48
CA GLU A 57 8.30 -8.56 -6.35
C GLU A 57 7.18 -9.60 -6.14
N ALA A 58 6.72 -9.83 -4.90
CA ALA A 58 5.65 -10.78 -4.66
C ALA A 58 4.26 -10.16 -4.88
N PHE A 59 3.95 -9.04 -4.22
CA PHE A 59 2.61 -8.44 -4.25
C PHE A 59 2.36 -7.47 -5.41
N LEU A 60 3.40 -6.80 -5.93
CA LEU A 60 3.30 -6.01 -7.16
C LEU A 60 3.20 -6.95 -8.36
N ARG A 61 2.14 -6.83 -9.16
CA ARG A 61 1.79 -7.75 -10.24
C ARG A 61 1.86 -7.09 -11.62
N PRO A 62 3.01 -7.16 -12.30
CA PRO A 62 3.16 -6.58 -13.65
C PRO A 62 2.15 -7.13 -14.65
N GLU A 63 1.82 -8.43 -14.57
CA GLU A 63 0.84 -9.13 -15.42
C GLU A 63 -0.61 -8.63 -15.24
N LEU A 64 -0.88 -7.94 -14.12
CA LEU A 64 -2.16 -7.26 -13.87
C LEU A 64 -2.09 -5.76 -14.12
N GLY A 65 -1.17 -5.31 -14.96
CA GLY A 65 -0.97 -3.90 -15.24
C GLY A 65 -0.16 -3.15 -14.17
N GLY A 66 0.52 -3.87 -13.26
CA GLY A 66 1.37 -3.29 -12.22
C GLY A 66 0.59 -2.77 -11.01
N ILE A 67 -0.51 -3.43 -10.66
CA ILE A 67 -1.23 -3.19 -9.41
C ILE A 67 -0.67 -4.07 -8.30
N ILE A 68 -0.90 -3.65 -7.05
CA ILE A 68 -0.61 -4.44 -5.84
C ILE A 68 -1.89 -5.14 -5.41
N VAL A 69 -1.80 -6.45 -5.14
CA VAL A 69 -2.92 -7.25 -4.62
C VAL A 69 -2.79 -7.40 -3.11
N GLU A 70 -3.92 -7.62 -2.43
CA GLU A 70 -3.95 -7.71 -0.96
C GLU A 70 -3.60 -9.10 -0.43
N ASN A 71 -3.89 -10.16 -1.22
CA ASN A 71 -3.67 -11.53 -0.78
C ASN A 71 -3.15 -12.43 -1.91
N LEU A 72 -2.25 -13.34 -1.56
CA LEU A 72 -1.67 -14.34 -2.44
C LEU A 72 -1.74 -15.73 -1.79
N ASN A 73 -1.57 -16.79 -2.59
CA ASN A 73 -1.23 -18.09 -2.06
C ASN A 73 0.16 -18.07 -1.40
N GLY A 74 0.44 -19.07 -0.58
CA GLY A 74 1.75 -19.18 0.10
C GLY A 74 2.96 -19.31 -0.85
N ASP A 75 2.73 -19.72 -2.09
CA ASP A 75 3.73 -19.82 -3.18
C ASP A 75 3.81 -18.55 -4.05
N ASN A 76 3.17 -17.44 -3.62
CA ASN A 76 3.03 -16.19 -4.33
C ASN A 76 2.19 -16.25 -5.61
N SER A 77 1.48 -17.33 -5.90
CA SER A 77 0.54 -17.39 -7.01
C SER A 77 -0.73 -16.59 -6.69
N LEU A 78 -1.39 -16.09 -7.75
CA LEU A 78 -2.69 -15.42 -7.63
C LEU A 78 -3.76 -16.45 -7.24
N VAL A 79 -4.69 -16.01 -6.40
CA VAL A 79 -5.84 -16.82 -6.00
C VAL A 79 -7.13 -16.16 -6.46
N ASP A 80 -8.04 -16.97 -7.05
CA ASP A 80 -9.31 -16.49 -7.59
C ASP A 80 -10.46 -16.73 -6.62
N CYS A 81 -10.45 -15.95 -5.55
CA CYS A 81 -11.54 -15.88 -4.57
C CYS A 81 -11.71 -14.42 -4.17
N PHE A 82 -12.72 -14.09 -3.37
CA PHE A 82 -12.97 -12.71 -2.96
C PHE A 82 -11.73 -12.05 -2.36
N GLU A 83 -11.09 -12.70 -1.39
CA GLU A 83 -9.91 -12.17 -0.72
C GLU A 83 -8.71 -12.03 -1.67
N GLY A 84 -8.53 -13.00 -2.58
CA GLY A 84 -7.41 -13.00 -3.53
C GLY A 84 -7.61 -12.06 -4.73
N ARG A 85 -8.84 -11.57 -4.95
CA ARG A 85 -9.11 -10.54 -5.95
C ARG A 85 -9.13 -9.14 -5.36
N GLN A 86 -9.14 -9.03 -4.03
CA GLN A 86 -9.16 -7.75 -3.34
C GLN A 86 -7.91 -6.92 -3.66
N VAL A 87 -8.15 -5.65 -3.92
CA VAL A 87 -7.15 -4.58 -4.02
C VAL A 87 -7.56 -3.50 -3.03
N THR A 88 -6.62 -3.04 -2.23
CA THR A 88 -6.81 -1.93 -1.29
C THR A 88 -5.91 -0.77 -1.74
N PRO A 89 -6.43 0.17 -2.55
CA PRO A 89 -5.61 1.25 -3.12
C PRO A 89 -4.84 2.02 -2.05
N GLY A 90 -5.47 2.30 -0.91
CA GLY A 90 -4.85 3.02 0.21
C GLY A 90 -3.60 2.30 0.75
N HIS A 91 -3.68 1.02 1.05
CA HIS A 91 -2.52 0.22 1.50
C HIS A 91 -1.39 0.21 0.48
N ALA A 92 -1.76 0.05 -0.81
CA ALA A 92 -0.76 0.03 -1.87
C ALA A 92 -0.01 1.38 -1.99
N ILE A 93 -0.75 2.49 -1.93
CA ILE A 93 -0.17 3.85 -1.99
C ILE A 93 0.67 4.14 -0.74
N GLU A 94 0.18 3.77 0.44
CA GLU A 94 0.91 3.86 1.71
C GLU A 94 2.24 3.09 1.63
N ALA A 95 2.20 1.83 1.20
CA ALA A 95 3.42 1.04 1.05
C ALA A 95 4.45 1.70 0.13
N MET A 96 4.02 2.41 -0.90
CA MET A 96 4.94 3.02 -1.86
C MET A 96 5.75 4.15 -1.24
N TRP A 97 5.18 4.96 -0.34
CA TRP A 97 6.02 5.95 0.33
C TRP A 97 6.95 5.31 1.37
N PHE A 98 6.57 4.21 2.02
CA PHE A 98 7.52 3.42 2.82
C PHE A 98 8.69 2.92 1.97
N ILE A 99 8.41 2.38 0.78
CA ILE A 99 9.45 1.90 -0.14
C ILE A 99 10.32 3.06 -0.66
N MET A 100 9.76 4.25 -0.91
CA MET A 100 10.55 5.42 -1.29
C MET A 100 11.53 5.82 -0.17
N ASP A 101 11.11 5.80 1.09
CA ASP A 101 11.98 6.08 2.24
C ASP A 101 13.07 5.01 2.40
N LEU A 102 12.73 3.73 2.24
CA LEU A 102 13.72 2.65 2.20
C LEU A 102 14.71 2.83 1.06
N GLY A 103 14.22 3.22 -0.13
CA GLY A 103 15.08 3.52 -1.28
C GLY A 103 16.05 4.66 -1.00
N LYS A 104 15.62 5.69 -0.29
CA LYS A 104 16.46 6.80 0.16
C LYS A 104 17.48 6.33 1.20
N ARG A 105 17.06 5.58 2.22
CA ARG A 105 17.93 5.03 3.27
C ARG A 105 19.02 4.13 2.71
N LEU A 106 18.67 3.32 1.71
CA LEU A 106 19.58 2.36 1.06
C LEU A 106 20.33 2.91 -0.16
N ASN A 107 20.11 4.20 -0.50
CA ASN A 107 20.68 4.86 -1.68
C ASN A 107 20.37 4.12 -3.00
N ARG A 108 19.08 3.77 -3.21
CA ARG A 108 18.55 3.04 -4.38
C ARG A 108 17.58 3.92 -5.16
N PRO A 109 18.04 4.84 -5.99
CA PRO A 109 17.15 5.78 -6.71
C PRO A 109 16.19 5.08 -7.69
N GLU A 110 16.59 3.94 -8.27
CA GLU A 110 15.71 3.12 -9.12
C GLU A 110 14.51 2.54 -8.36
N LEU A 111 14.70 2.21 -7.08
CA LEU A 111 13.62 1.75 -6.22
C LEU A 111 12.63 2.89 -5.92
N ILE A 112 13.15 4.10 -5.67
CA ILE A 112 12.32 5.30 -5.47
C ILE A 112 11.48 5.57 -6.72
N ALA A 113 12.08 5.55 -7.90
CA ALA A 113 11.39 5.77 -9.16
C ALA A 113 10.29 4.71 -9.39
N LYS A 114 10.61 3.42 -9.19
CA LYS A 114 9.64 2.32 -9.33
C LYS A 114 8.48 2.45 -8.34
N ALA A 115 8.75 2.78 -7.09
CA ALA A 115 7.72 2.97 -6.06
C ALA A 115 6.81 4.17 -6.38
N LYS A 116 7.39 5.32 -6.78
CA LYS A 116 6.64 6.50 -7.21
C LYS A 116 5.71 6.18 -8.40
N ASP A 117 6.21 5.50 -9.43
CA ASP A 117 5.38 5.13 -10.59
C ASP A 117 4.28 4.13 -10.22
N THR A 118 4.56 3.23 -9.27
CA THR A 118 3.54 2.31 -8.73
C THR A 118 2.48 3.05 -7.93
N ALA A 119 2.86 4.03 -7.09
CA ALA A 119 1.91 4.87 -6.35
C ALA A 119 0.97 5.64 -7.29
N LEU A 120 1.52 6.28 -8.33
CA LEU A 120 0.71 6.98 -9.34
C LEU A 120 -0.27 6.03 -10.02
N LYS A 121 0.16 4.84 -10.40
CA LYS A 121 -0.69 3.83 -11.02
C LYS A 121 -1.80 3.35 -10.08
N MET A 122 -1.49 3.09 -8.83
CA MET A 122 -2.48 2.68 -7.83
C MET A 122 -3.49 3.78 -7.55
N LEU A 123 -3.06 5.03 -7.57
CA LEU A 123 -3.93 6.20 -7.43
C LEU A 123 -4.88 6.34 -8.62
N GLU A 124 -4.38 6.24 -9.85
CA GLU A 124 -5.21 6.24 -11.06
C GLU A 124 -6.22 5.07 -11.08
N TYR A 125 -5.78 3.89 -10.62
CA TYR A 125 -6.61 2.70 -10.53
C TYR A 125 -7.73 2.85 -9.49
N GLY A 126 -7.40 3.41 -8.32
CA GLY A 126 -8.33 3.56 -7.20
C GLY A 126 -9.20 4.81 -7.23
N TRP A 127 -8.93 5.77 -8.11
CA TRP A 127 -9.66 7.03 -8.16
C TRP A 127 -11.07 6.87 -8.74
N ASP A 128 -12.07 7.34 -8.03
CA ASP A 128 -13.45 7.43 -8.51
C ASP A 128 -13.57 8.57 -9.54
N LYS A 129 -13.86 8.20 -10.79
CA LYS A 129 -13.92 9.17 -11.90
C LYS A 129 -15.23 9.95 -11.94
N GLU A 130 -16.27 9.47 -11.25
CA GLU A 130 -17.58 10.11 -11.23
C GLU A 130 -17.70 11.08 -10.05
N PHE A 131 -17.36 10.62 -8.83
CA PHE A 131 -17.57 11.39 -7.60
C PHE A 131 -16.26 11.90 -6.96
N GLY A 132 -15.13 11.50 -7.49
CA GLY A 132 -13.82 11.80 -6.88
C GLY A 132 -13.52 10.94 -5.66
N GLY A 133 -12.31 11.13 -5.11
CA GLY A 133 -11.84 10.33 -3.98
C GLY A 133 -11.37 8.94 -4.37
N ILE A 134 -10.79 8.24 -3.42
CA ILE A 134 -10.17 6.93 -3.61
C ILE A 134 -11.07 5.86 -2.99
N TYR A 135 -11.41 4.83 -3.77
CA TYR A 135 -12.18 3.69 -3.28
C TYR A 135 -11.43 2.95 -2.17
N TYR A 136 -12.17 2.48 -1.18
CA TYR A 136 -11.60 1.72 -0.09
C TYR A 136 -11.14 0.34 -0.56
N PHE A 137 -12.02 -0.42 -1.21
CA PHE A 137 -11.69 -1.73 -1.77
C PHE A 137 -12.12 -1.81 -3.24
N MET A 138 -11.36 -2.58 -4.01
CA MET A 138 -11.68 -2.91 -5.39
C MET A 138 -11.46 -4.41 -5.64
N ASP A 139 -12.10 -4.94 -6.66
CA ASP A 139 -11.86 -6.30 -7.16
C ASP A 139 -11.05 -6.21 -8.45
N ARG A 140 -9.90 -6.91 -8.54
CA ARG A 140 -9.00 -6.86 -9.71
C ARG A 140 -9.63 -7.36 -11.01
N LYS A 141 -10.77 -8.04 -10.96
CA LYS A 141 -11.55 -8.48 -12.12
C LYS A 141 -12.78 -7.62 -12.38
N GLY A 142 -12.97 -6.54 -11.62
CA GLY A 142 -14.14 -5.67 -11.75
C GLY A 142 -15.44 -6.31 -11.24
N CYS A 143 -15.35 -7.37 -10.45
CA CYS A 143 -16.50 -7.94 -9.75
C CYS A 143 -16.84 -7.08 -8.51
N PRO A 144 -18.05 -7.18 -7.96
CA PRO A 144 -18.35 -6.55 -6.69
C PRO A 144 -17.42 -7.07 -5.58
N PRO A 145 -16.76 -6.19 -4.81
CA PRO A 145 -16.02 -6.60 -3.64
C PRO A 145 -16.91 -7.27 -2.59
N GLN A 146 -16.29 -8.07 -1.73
CA GLN A 146 -17.01 -8.74 -0.63
C GLN A 146 -17.44 -7.75 0.46
N GLN A 147 -16.65 -6.71 0.68
CA GLN A 147 -16.89 -5.69 1.69
C GLN A 147 -18.00 -4.74 1.23
N LEU A 148 -19.04 -4.57 2.06
CA LEU A 148 -20.17 -3.68 1.74
C LEU A 148 -19.76 -2.21 1.68
N GLU A 149 -18.69 -1.85 2.39
CA GLU A 149 -18.11 -0.51 2.46
C GLU A 149 -17.08 -0.21 1.35
N TRP A 150 -17.02 -0.99 0.30
CA TRP A 150 -15.99 -0.91 -0.75
C TRP A 150 -15.92 0.46 -1.46
N ASP A 151 -17.06 1.12 -1.61
CA ASP A 151 -17.17 2.43 -2.30
C ASP A 151 -17.00 3.63 -1.36
N GLN A 152 -16.81 3.39 -0.06
CA GLN A 152 -16.55 4.47 0.88
C GLN A 152 -15.22 5.14 0.62
N LYS A 153 -15.16 6.43 0.92
CA LYS A 153 -13.94 7.24 0.84
C LYS A 153 -13.48 7.52 2.27
N LEU A 154 -12.31 7.01 2.63
CA LEU A 154 -11.78 7.13 3.99
C LEU A 154 -10.71 8.22 4.06
N TRP A 155 -10.76 9.02 5.12
CA TRP A 155 -9.81 10.13 5.33
C TRP A 155 -8.35 9.69 5.31
N TRP A 156 -8.03 8.57 5.97
CA TRP A 156 -6.66 8.08 6.08
C TRP A 156 -6.07 7.70 4.71
N VAL A 157 -6.85 7.10 3.82
CA VAL A 157 -6.42 6.76 2.45
C VAL A 157 -5.95 8.01 1.70
N HIS A 158 -6.64 9.13 1.90
CA HIS A 158 -6.31 10.39 1.24
C HIS A 158 -5.09 11.04 1.87
N ILE A 159 -4.94 11.00 3.20
CA ILE A 159 -3.74 11.52 3.89
C ILE A 159 -2.49 10.71 3.48
N GLU A 160 -2.55 9.38 3.45
CA GLU A 160 -1.46 8.53 2.98
C GLU A 160 -1.09 8.82 1.52
N THR A 161 -2.09 9.12 0.70
CA THR A 161 -1.88 9.53 -0.69
C THR A 161 -1.17 10.89 -0.78
N LEU A 162 -1.54 11.86 0.03
CA LEU A 162 -0.86 13.16 0.07
C LEU A 162 0.61 13.00 0.46
N ILE A 163 0.90 12.17 1.47
CA ILE A 163 2.28 11.86 1.87
C ILE A 163 3.05 11.22 0.72
N SER A 164 2.46 10.21 0.08
CA SER A 164 3.07 9.49 -1.03
C SER A 164 3.37 10.39 -2.23
N MET A 165 2.43 11.24 -2.62
CA MET A 165 2.59 12.17 -3.74
C MET A 165 3.63 13.25 -3.43
N LEU A 166 3.61 13.81 -2.22
CA LEU A 166 4.59 14.82 -1.80
C LEU A 166 6.02 14.24 -1.81
N LYS A 167 6.21 13.03 -1.25
CA LYS A 167 7.51 12.35 -1.26
C LYS A 167 7.94 12.01 -2.69
N GLY A 168 7.02 11.52 -3.52
CA GLY A 168 7.28 11.25 -4.94
C GLY A 168 7.83 12.47 -5.67
N TYR A 169 7.19 13.63 -5.49
CA TYR A 169 7.66 14.89 -6.05
C TYR A 169 9.02 15.31 -5.47
N GLN A 170 9.17 15.30 -4.15
CA GLN A 170 10.41 15.73 -3.48
C GLN A 170 11.62 14.87 -3.88
N PHE A 171 11.44 13.58 -4.10
CA PHE A 171 12.55 12.68 -4.40
C PHE A 171 12.87 12.57 -5.89
N THR A 172 11.91 12.87 -6.78
CA THR A 172 12.07 12.64 -8.22
C THR A 172 11.86 13.87 -9.08
N GLY A 173 11.20 14.92 -8.58
CA GLY A 173 10.81 16.10 -9.34
C GLY A 173 9.68 15.84 -10.35
N ASP A 174 8.95 14.73 -10.23
CA ASP A 174 7.89 14.37 -11.18
C ASP A 174 6.61 15.19 -10.92
N GLU A 175 6.31 16.12 -11.81
CA GLU A 175 5.17 17.04 -11.72
C GLU A 175 3.81 16.33 -11.63
N ARG A 176 3.68 15.09 -12.15
CA ARG A 176 2.46 14.30 -12.01
C ARG A 176 2.11 14.06 -10.54
N CYS A 177 3.12 13.93 -9.69
CA CYS A 177 2.90 13.79 -8.25
C CYS A 177 2.32 15.07 -7.65
N LEU A 178 2.78 16.24 -8.08
CA LEU A 178 2.26 17.52 -7.61
C LEU A 178 0.81 17.74 -8.08
N GLU A 179 0.52 17.46 -9.35
CA GLU A 179 -0.85 17.53 -9.89
C GLU A 179 -1.83 16.64 -9.11
N TRP A 180 -1.43 15.41 -8.79
CA TRP A 180 -2.23 14.51 -7.98
C TRP A 180 -2.32 14.96 -6.52
N PHE A 181 -1.24 15.50 -5.95
CA PHE A 181 -1.26 16.06 -4.61
C PHE A 181 -2.32 17.16 -4.49
N GLU A 182 -2.31 18.14 -5.39
CA GLU A 182 -3.29 19.23 -5.39
C GLU A 182 -4.73 18.72 -5.51
N LYS A 183 -4.97 17.81 -6.44
CA LYS A 183 -6.29 17.20 -6.65
C LYS A 183 -6.80 16.44 -5.42
N VAL A 184 -5.95 15.63 -4.79
CA VAL A 184 -6.30 14.86 -3.59
C VAL A 184 -6.45 15.79 -2.38
N HIS A 185 -5.61 16.83 -2.28
CA HIS A 185 -5.70 17.84 -1.23
C HIS A 185 -7.07 18.54 -1.26
N ASP A 186 -7.47 19.05 -2.41
CA ASP A 186 -8.76 19.73 -2.57
C ASP A 186 -9.92 18.81 -2.20
N TYR A 187 -9.88 17.56 -2.64
CA TYR A 187 -10.89 16.57 -2.26
C TYR A 187 -10.91 16.33 -0.75
N THR A 188 -9.75 16.12 -0.15
CA THR A 188 -9.61 15.81 1.28
C THR A 188 -10.19 16.91 2.15
N TRP A 189 -9.81 18.16 1.92
CA TRP A 189 -10.26 19.29 2.74
C TRP A 189 -11.71 19.69 2.47
N THR A 190 -12.24 19.35 1.29
CA THR A 190 -13.65 19.59 0.98
C THR A 190 -14.57 18.58 1.67
N HIS A 191 -14.13 17.31 1.83
CA HIS A 191 -15.02 16.22 2.24
C HIS A 191 -14.78 15.73 3.67
N PHE A 192 -13.57 15.85 4.22
CA PHE A 192 -13.22 15.30 5.53
C PHE A 192 -13.01 16.34 6.62
N LYS A 193 -12.94 17.61 6.25
CA LYS A 193 -12.82 18.68 7.26
C LYS A 193 -14.12 18.81 8.04
N ASP A 194 -14.03 18.59 9.35
CA ASP A 194 -15.14 18.92 10.25
C ASP A 194 -15.22 20.44 10.43
N ALA A 195 -16.39 21.03 10.09
CA ALA A 195 -16.60 22.46 10.21
C ALA A 195 -16.96 22.88 11.65
N GLU A 196 -17.49 21.95 12.45
CA GLU A 196 -17.94 22.22 13.82
C GLU A 196 -16.84 21.91 14.85
N HIS A 197 -16.00 20.92 14.55
CA HIS A 197 -14.92 20.44 15.43
C HIS A 197 -13.60 20.37 14.64
N PRO A 198 -12.98 21.54 14.39
CA PRO A 198 -11.73 21.60 13.62
C PRO A 198 -10.54 21.21 14.52
N GLU A 199 -10.33 19.93 14.73
CA GLU A 199 -9.15 19.39 15.41
C GLU A 199 -8.08 18.98 14.39
#